data_7c631cb4e111b58c325c417600274482
#
_entry.id   7c631cb4e111b58c325c417600274482
#
_cell.length_a   1.000
_cell.length_b   1.000
_cell.length_c   1.000
_cell.angle_alpha   90.00
_cell.angle_beta   90.00
_cell.angle_gamma   90.00
#
_symmetry.space_group_name_H-M   'P 1'
#
loop_
_entity.id
_entity.type
_entity.pdbx_description
1 polymer ?
#
loop_
_entity_poly.entity_id
_entity_poly.type
_entity_poly.pdbx_seq_one_letter_code
_entity_poly.pdbx_strand_id
1 'polypeptide(L)'
;SPVYSKSEVDKVIGDMLIDLSLKDESPSQIAQEAIWSEIYKGHPYSNYPGGKKSSISSITPSQLLEFHRSYYVAKNATIAIVGDLTEVQAKNLAEKISSSLPQGKKAPKIPEFNSFTSSKVHIETNSDQTHLRIGSLGISRNDKDYFPMIVGNHILGGGSLVSLLFEEIRNK
;
A
#
# COMPACT_ATOMS: atom_id res chain seq x y z
N SER A 1 10.26 22.28 -7.49
CA SER A 1 8.84 22.00 -7.82
C SER A 1 8.78 21.08 -9.02
N PRO A 2 8.01 20.01 -9.00
CA PRO A 2 7.87 19.10 -10.13
C PRO A 2 7.19 19.82 -11.31
N VAL A 3 7.61 19.46 -12.54
CA VAL A 3 7.14 20.13 -13.76
C VAL A 3 5.91 19.45 -14.35
N TYR A 4 5.76 18.12 -14.16
CA TYR A 4 4.68 17.29 -14.72
C TYR A 4 4.47 17.55 -16.23
N SER A 5 5.57 17.53 -17.00
CA SER A 5 5.44 17.69 -18.46
C SER A 5 4.57 16.58 -19.05
N LYS A 6 3.78 16.92 -20.07
CA LYS A 6 2.86 15.95 -20.68
C LYS A 6 3.59 14.69 -21.17
N SER A 7 4.74 14.84 -21.79
CA SER A 7 5.54 13.72 -22.32
C SER A 7 6.00 12.75 -21.21
N GLU A 8 6.45 13.27 -20.06
CA GLU A 8 6.86 12.42 -18.93
C GLU A 8 5.67 11.74 -18.28
N VAL A 9 4.55 12.45 -18.14
CA VAL A 9 3.30 11.88 -17.59
C VAL A 9 2.78 10.78 -18.51
N ASP A 10 2.72 11.01 -19.81
CA ASP A 10 2.26 10.01 -20.80
C ASP A 10 3.16 8.76 -20.78
N LYS A 11 4.48 8.92 -20.62
CA LYS A 11 5.42 7.82 -20.49
C LYS A 11 5.15 6.98 -19.25
N VAL A 12 5.03 7.62 -18.08
CA VAL A 12 4.75 6.93 -16.80
C VAL A 12 3.39 6.22 -16.86
N ILE A 13 2.37 6.86 -17.44
CA ILE A 13 1.07 6.21 -17.67
C ILE A 13 1.23 4.96 -18.53
N GLY A 14 2.00 5.03 -19.61
CA GLY A 14 2.29 3.88 -20.48
C GLY A 14 2.92 2.71 -19.71
N ASP A 15 3.96 2.99 -18.92
CA ASP A 15 4.64 1.98 -18.09
C ASP A 15 3.67 1.36 -17.06
N MET A 16 2.85 2.17 -16.38
CA MET A 16 1.86 1.69 -15.42
C MET A 16 0.77 0.82 -16.08
N LEU A 17 0.36 1.13 -17.31
CA LEU A 17 -0.63 0.32 -18.03
C LEU A 17 -0.06 -1.04 -18.44
N ILE A 18 1.22 -1.12 -18.76
CA ILE A 18 1.93 -2.38 -19.00
C ILE A 18 1.96 -3.21 -17.71
N ASP A 19 2.38 -2.62 -16.58
CA ASP A 19 2.42 -3.30 -15.28
C ASP A 19 1.04 -3.83 -14.87
N LEU A 20 -0.03 -3.05 -15.07
CA LEU A 20 -1.40 -3.50 -14.81
C LEU A 20 -1.82 -4.64 -15.74
N SER A 21 -1.35 -4.67 -16.99
CA SER A 21 -1.63 -5.78 -17.89
C SER A 21 -0.94 -7.06 -17.46
N LEU A 22 0.34 -6.99 -17.08
CA LEU A 22 1.09 -8.13 -16.54
C LEU A 22 0.48 -8.64 -15.22
N LYS A 23 0.00 -7.73 -14.37
CA LYS A 23 -0.71 -8.11 -13.15
C LYS A 23 -2.00 -8.89 -13.46
N ASP A 24 -2.78 -8.44 -14.43
CA ASP A 24 -4.05 -9.08 -14.83
C ASP A 24 -3.84 -10.50 -15.43
N GLU A 25 -2.63 -10.80 -15.90
CA GLU A 25 -2.22 -12.13 -16.38
C GLU A 25 -1.68 -13.04 -15.27
N SER A 26 -1.49 -12.52 -14.05
CA SER A 26 -0.95 -13.28 -12.91
C SER A 26 -2.05 -13.78 -11.98
N PRO A 27 -2.38 -15.10 -11.98
CA PRO A 27 -3.40 -15.67 -11.08
C PRO A 27 -3.13 -15.38 -9.60
N SER A 28 -1.86 -15.37 -9.20
CA SER A 28 -1.45 -15.04 -7.82
C SER A 28 -1.80 -13.60 -7.45
N GLN A 29 -1.59 -12.65 -8.35
CA GLN A 29 -1.90 -11.25 -8.12
C GLN A 29 -3.40 -10.96 -8.18
N ILE A 30 -4.13 -11.64 -9.07
CA ILE A 30 -5.60 -11.59 -9.13
C ILE A 30 -6.18 -12.05 -7.77
N ALA A 31 -5.71 -13.18 -7.25
CA ALA A 31 -6.16 -13.69 -5.96
C ALA A 31 -5.81 -12.74 -4.79
N GLN A 32 -4.63 -12.09 -4.86
CA GLN A 32 -4.21 -11.11 -3.87
C GLN A 32 -5.09 -9.84 -3.89
N GLU A 33 -5.44 -9.34 -5.06
CA GLU A 33 -6.34 -8.18 -5.19
C GLU A 33 -7.75 -8.53 -4.73
N ALA A 34 -8.25 -9.70 -5.10
CA ALA A 34 -9.59 -10.17 -4.71
C ALA A 34 -9.75 -10.21 -3.19
N ILE A 35 -8.80 -10.78 -2.45
CA ILE A 35 -8.89 -10.86 -0.99
C ILE A 35 -8.88 -9.46 -0.35
N TRP A 36 -8.04 -8.51 -0.82
CA TRP A 36 -8.03 -7.14 -0.31
C TRP A 36 -9.34 -6.42 -0.60
N SER A 37 -9.87 -6.57 -1.81
CA SER A 37 -11.14 -5.92 -2.20
C SER A 37 -12.33 -6.45 -1.40
N GLU A 38 -12.35 -7.73 -1.06
CA GLU A 38 -13.40 -8.32 -0.24
C GLU A 38 -13.29 -7.96 1.24
N ILE A 39 -12.09 -8.06 1.83
CA ILE A 39 -11.89 -7.67 3.23
C ILE A 39 -12.26 -6.20 3.45
N TYR A 40 -11.82 -5.32 2.56
CA TYR A 40 -12.00 -3.87 2.70
C TYR A 40 -13.14 -3.29 1.86
N LYS A 41 -14.13 -4.09 1.54
CA LYS A 41 -15.26 -3.68 0.71
C LYS A 41 -15.93 -2.40 1.23
N GLY A 42 -16.04 -1.40 0.35
CA GLY A 42 -16.56 -0.09 0.70
C GLY A 42 -15.59 0.86 1.42
N HIS A 43 -14.38 0.44 1.69
CA HIS A 43 -13.33 1.25 2.29
C HIS A 43 -12.23 1.59 1.25
N PRO A 44 -11.52 2.75 1.37
CA PRO A 44 -10.46 3.10 0.42
C PRO A 44 -9.39 2.02 0.23
N TYR A 45 -9.10 1.20 1.22
CA TYR A 45 -8.15 0.09 1.15
C TYR A 45 -8.59 -1.07 0.26
N SER A 46 -9.85 -1.10 -0.20
CA SER A 46 -10.29 -2.07 -1.21
C SER A 46 -9.72 -1.80 -2.61
N ASN A 47 -9.19 -0.59 -2.83
CA ASN A 47 -8.63 -0.23 -4.12
C ASN A 47 -7.17 -0.71 -4.22
N TYR A 48 -6.82 -1.30 -5.36
CA TYR A 48 -5.44 -1.64 -5.65
C TYR A 48 -4.57 -0.37 -5.72
N PRO A 49 -3.42 -0.29 -5.01
CA PRO A 49 -2.59 0.92 -4.98
C PRO A 49 -2.06 1.36 -6.35
N GLY A 50 -1.85 0.41 -7.27
CA GLY A 50 -1.47 0.69 -8.65
C GLY A 50 -2.60 1.25 -9.51
N GLY A 51 -3.82 1.42 -8.97
CA GLY A 51 -4.98 1.95 -9.68
C GLY A 51 -5.64 0.96 -10.62
N LYS A 52 -6.50 1.49 -11.50
CA LYS A 52 -7.19 0.72 -12.55
C LYS A 52 -6.86 1.33 -13.91
N LYS A 53 -6.80 0.52 -14.96
CA LYS A 53 -6.50 0.98 -16.33
C LYS A 53 -7.34 2.20 -16.73
N SER A 54 -8.64 2.17 -16.42
CA SER A 54 -9.57 3.27 -16.74
C SER A 54 -9.25 4.57 -16.00
N SER A 55 -8.83 4.50 -14.72
CA SER A 55 -8.48 5.69 -13.96
C SER A 55 -7.10 6.22 -14.33
N ILE A 56 -6.11 5.34 -14.52
CA ILE A 56 -4.74 5.72 -14.90
C ILE A 56 -4.73 6.43 -16.26
N SER A 57 -5.45 5.89 -17.25
CA SER A 57 -5.50 6.48 -18.59
C SER A 57 -6.13 7.89 -18.64
N SER A 58 -6.88 8.26 -17.61
CA SER A 58 -7.55 9.57 -17.53
C SER A 58 -6.78 10.62 -16.74
N ILE A 59 -5.64 10.26 -16.15
CA ILE A 59 -4.83 11.20 -15.35
C ILE A 59 -4.20 12.24 -16.26
N THR A 60 -4.30 13.50 -15.84
CA THR A 60 -3.73 14.66 -16.54
C THR A 60 -2.63 15.34 -15.73
N PRO A 61 -1.67 16.04 -16.37
CA PRO A 61 -0.68 16.85 -15.68
C PRO A 61 -1.26 17.87 -14.69
N SER A 62 -2.42 18.45 -15.02
CA SER A 62 -3.10 19.42 -14.13
C SER A 62 -3.63 18.76 -12.87
N GLN A 63 -4.20 17.57 -12.94
CA GLN A 63 -4.63 16.80 -11.76
C GLN A 63 -3.46 16.41 -10.87
N LEU A 64 -2.32 16.01 -11.44
CA LEU A 64 -1.11 15.72 -10.68
C LEU A 64 -0.58 16.96 -9.95
N LEU A 65 -0.59 18.12 -10.62
CA LEU A 65 -0.17 19.39 -10.03
C LEU A 65 -1.11 19.82 -8.90
N GLU A 66 -2.42 19.65 -9.07
CA GLU A 66 -3.42 19.94 -8.04
C GLU A 66 -3.26 19.02 -6.82
N PHE A 67 -3.08 17.72 -7.05
CA PHE A 67 -2.79 16.75 -6.00
C PHE A 67 -1.50 17.12 -5.24
N HIS A 68 -0.44 17.44 -5.96
CA HIS A 68 0.82 17.86 -5.36
C HIS A 68 0.64 19.10 -4.49
N ARG A 69 -0.01 20.14 -5.00
CA ARG A 69 -0.28 21.38 -4.24
C ARG A 69 -1.13 21.15 -2.99
N SER A 70 -2.06 20.20 -3.05
CA SER A 70 -2.98 19.90 -1.97
C SER A 70 -2.35 19.09 -0.83
N TYR A 71 -1.48 18.14 -1.18
CA TYR A 71 -1.01 17.12 -0.23
C TYR A 71 0.48 17.19 0.12
N TYR A 72 1.34 17.74 -0.77
CA TYR A 72 2.77 17.94 -0.49
C TYR A 72 3.00 19.25 0.27
N VAL A 73 2.57 19.28 1.51
CA VAL A 73 2.53 20.47 2.38
C VAL A 73 3.11 20.13 3.76
N ALA A 74 3.63 21.14 4.47
CA ALA A 74 4.29 20.96 5.76
C ALA A 74 3.42 20.22 6.79
N LYS A 75 2.11 20.48 6.81
CA LYS A 75 1.18 19.81 7.75
C LYS A 75 0.98 18.32 7.52
N ASN A 76 1.38 17.81 6.38
CA ASN A 76 1.33 16.37 6.04
C ASN A 76 2.72 15.71 6.10
N ALA A 77 3.78 16.50 6.31
CA ALA A 77 5.14 15.99 6.35
C ALA A 77 5.53 15.51 7.75
N THR A 78 6.29 14.43 7.81
CA THR A 78 7.00 13.98 9.01
C THR A 78 8.47 13.87 8.65
N ILE A 79 9.33 14.49 9.45
CA ILE A 79 10.78 14.48 9.23
C ILE A 79 11.40 13.60 10.32
N ALA A 80 12.07 12.54 9.94
CA ALA A 80 12.90 11.71 10.82
C ALA A 80 14.37 11.89 10.45
N ILE A 81 15.20 12.26 11.44
CA ILE A 81 16.63 12.48 11.26
C ILE A 81 17.37 11.50 12.15
N VAL A 82 18.25 10.72 11.56
CA VAL A 82 19.10 9.75 12.25
C VAL A 82 20.56 9.97 11.82
N GLY A 83 21.47 10.13 12.77
CA GLY A 83 22.89 10.33 12.47
C GLY A 83 23.65 10.86 13.69
N ASP A 84 24.93 11.13 13.52
CA ASP A 84 25.77 11.77 14.52
C ASP A 84 25.53 13.29 14.52
N LEU A 85 24.43 13.71 15.17
CA LEU A 85 23.95 15.09 15.22
C LEU A 85 23.48 15.42 16.63
N THR A 86 23.76 16.65 17.07
CA THR A 86 23.13 17.17 18.27
C THR A 86 21.67 17.50 18.02
N GLU A 87 20.86 17.57 19.06
CA GLU A 87 19.44 17.96 18.95
C GLU A 87 19.27 19.32 18.28
N VAL A 88 20.14 20.29 18.57
CA VAL A 88 20.10 21.63 17.95
C VAL A 88 20.36 21.56 16.45
N GLN A 89 21.36 20.77 16.03
CA GLN A 89 21.65 20.57 14.60
C GLN A 89 20.48 19.88 13.88
N ALA A 90 19.87 18.86 14.51
CA ALA A 90 18.72 18.17 13.95
C ALA A 90 17.51 19.11 13.80
N LYS A 91 17.21 19.94 14.82
CA LYS A 91 16.13 20.94 14.74
C LYS A 91 16.37 21.97 13.63
N ASN A 92 17.57 22.54 13.54
CA ASN A 92 17.91 23.50 12.49
C ASN A 92 17.77 22.88 11.09
N LEU A 93 18.19 21.61 10.92
CA LEU A 93 18.03 20.90 9.67
C LEU A 93 16.56 20.64 9.33
N ALA A 94 15.76 20.22 10.30
CA ALA A 94 14.33 20.02 10.14
C ALA A 94 13.61 21.32 9.76
N GLU A 95 13.94 22.45 10.42
CA GLU A 95 13.39 23.77 10.09
C GLU A 95 13.78 24.20 8.66
N LYS A 96 15.04 24.00 8.27
CA LYS A 96 15.51 24.31 6.92
C LYS A 96 14.75 23.53 5.85
N ILE A 97 14.48 22.24 6.09
CA ILE A 97 13.72 21.38 5.17
C ILE A 97 12.25 21.80 5.16
N SER A 98 11.64 21.96 6.33
CA SER A 98 10.20 22.25 6.43
C SER A 98 9.82 23.66 5.95
N SER A 99 10.73 24.64 6.09
CA SER A 99 10.49 26.02 5.60
C SER A 99 10.35 26.12 4.09
N SER A 100 10.85 25.13 3.34
CA SER A 100 10.69 25.04 1.89
C SER A 100 9.32 24.51 1.45
N LEU A 101 8.55 23.91 2.38
CA LEU A 101 7.24 23.35 2.08
C LEU A 101 6.12 24.37 2.33
N PRO A 102 5.09 24.42 1.45
CA PRO A 102 3.90 25.21 1.71
C PRO A 102 3.21 24.77 3.00
N GLN A 103 2.60 25.70 3.75
CA GLN A 103 1.88 25.39 4.99
C GLN A 103 0.71 24.40 4.77
N GLY A 104 -0.15 24.69 3.82
CA GLY A 104 -1.25 23.86 3.36
C GLY A 104 -2.28 23.43 4.42
N LYS A 105 -3.15 22.50 4.05
CA LYS A 105 -4.14 21.87 4.94
C LYS A 105 -3.71 20.44 5.25
N LYS A 106 -4.05 19.96 6.44
CA LYS A 106 -3.85 18.55 6.78
C LYS A 106 -4.76 17.68 5.93
N ALA A 107 -4.22 16.56 5.43
CA ALA A 107 -5.01 15.56 4.72
C ALA A 107 -6.14 15.01 5.61
N PRO A 108 -7.31 14.67 5.04
CA PRO A 108 -8.37 14.01 5.78
C PRO A 108 -7.87 12.68 6.34
N LYS A 109 -8.39 12.30 7.50
CA LYS A 109 -8.11 10.98 8.06
C LYS A 109 -8.78 9.91 7.21
N ILE A 110 -8.09 8.79 7.03
CA ILE A 110 -8.70 7.59 6.45
C ILE A 110 -9.75 7.09 7.44
N PRO A 111 -10.96 6.71 6.99
CA PRO A 111 -11.98 6.14 7.86
C PRO A 111 -11.45 4.92 8.63
N GLU A 112 -11.98 4.68 9.83
CA GLU A 112 -11.68 3.45 10.55
C GLU A 112 -12.40 2.26 9.90
N PHE A 113 -11.76 1.12 9.91
CA PHE A 113 -12.31 -0.12 9.39
C PHE A 113 -12.26 -1.19 10.49
N ASN A 114 -13.42 -1.59 10.98
CA ASN A 114 -13.53 -2.40 12.19
C ASN A 114 -14.16 -3.78 11.96
N SER A 115 -14.76 -4.03 10.81
CA SER A 115 -15.42 -5.31 10.53
C SER A 115 -15.51 -5.59 9.04
N PHE A 116 -15.56 -6.87 8.69
CA PHE A 116 -15.89 -7.33 7.34
C PHE A 116 -16.85 -8.55 7.42
N THR A 117 -17.55 -8.79 6.34
CA THR A 117 -18.37 -9.99 6.19
C THR A 117 -17.54 -11.10 5.60
N SER A 118 -17.51 -12.27 6.25
CA SER A 118 -16.83 -13.43 5.69
C SER A 118 -17.42 -13.81 4.35
N SER A 119 -16.57 -14.00 3.35
CA SER A 119 -16.94 -14.36 2.00
C SER A 119 -15.99 -15.41 1.44
N LYS A 120 -16.43 -16.10 0.40
CA LYS A 120 -15.62 -17.00 -0.40
C LYS A 120 -15.76 -16.59 -1.87
N VAL A 121 -14.66 -16.25 -2.49
CA VAL A 121 -14.61 -15.88 -3.91
C VAL A 121 -13.84 -16.95 -4.66
N HIS A 122 -14.39 -17.41 -5.78
CA HIS A 122 -13.72 -18.28 -6.72
C HIS A 122 -13.59 -17.58 -8.06
N ILE A 123 -12.38 -17.54 -8.61
CA ILE A 123 -12.07 -16.89 -9.89
C ILE A 123 -11.43 -17.94 -10.79
N GLU A 124 -12.10 -18.26 -11.87
CA GLU A 124 -11.56 -19.15 -12.91
C GLU A 124 -10.50 -18.41 -13.71
N THR A 125 -9.33 -19.04 -13.85
CA THR A 125 -8.23 -18.55 -14.67
C THR A 125 -7.60 -19.73 -15.45
N ASN A 126 -7.00 -19.43 -16.59
CA ASN A 126 -6.25 -20.42 -17.34
C ASN A 126 -4.85 -20.59 -16.68
N SER A 127 -4.78 -21.44 -15.66
CA SER A 127 -3.55 -21.70 -14.89
C SER A 127 -3.48 -23.17 -14.47
N ASP A 128 -2.29 -23.74 -14.55
CA ASP A 128 -2.01 -25.10 -14.08
C ASP A 128 -1.93 -25.21 -12.54
N GLN A 129 -1.95 -24.09 -11.84
CA GLN A 129 -1.86 -24.03 -10.38
C GLN A 129 -3.02 -23.25 -9.77
N THR A 130 -3.56 -23.78 -8.66
CA THR A 130 -4.54 -23.08 -7.84
C THR A 130 -3.83 -22.16 -6.85
N HIS A 131 -4.20 -20.88 -6.85
CA HIS A 131 -3.72 -19.89 -5.90
C HIS A 131 -4.78 -19.63 -4.84
N LEU A 132 -4.50 -20.01 -3.59
CA LEU A 132 -5.39 -19.80 -2.45
C LEU A 132 -4.89 -18.62 -1.61
N ARG A 133 -5.80 -17.71 -1.27
CA ARG A 133 -5.56 -16.62 -0.31
C ARG A 133 -6.59 -16.68 0.79
N ILE A 134 -6.12 -16.70 2.03
CA ILE A 134 -6.96 -16.68 3.23
C ILE A 134 -6.53 -15.47 4.05
N GLY A 135 -7.48 -14.69 4.52
CA GLY A 135 -7.19 -13.50 5.31
C GLY A 135 -8.29 -13.17 6.30
N SER A 136 -7.90 -12.45 7.33
CA SER A 136 -8.79 -11.88 8.34
C SER A 136 -8.26 -10.52 8.79
N LEU A 137 -9.05 -9.77 9.53
CA LEU A 137 -8.55 -8.59 10.22
C LEU A 137 -7.53 -9.00 11.28
N GLY A 138 -6.44 -8.27 11.30
CA GLY A 138 -5.44 -8.35 12.37
C GLY A 138 -5.69 -7.28 13.44
N ILE A 139 -4.68 -7.05 14.27
CA ILE A 139 -4.66 -6.02 15.30
C ILE A 139 -3.80 -4.83 14.87
N SER A 140 -4.04 -3.66 15.43
CA SER A 140 -3.25 -2.47 15.13
C SER A 140 -1.82 -2.60 15.68
N ARG A 141 -0.86 -1.88 15.05
CA ARG A 141 0.54 -1.87 15.51
C ARG A 141 0.71 -1.36 16.95
N ASN A 142 -0.23 -0.54 17.44
CA ASN A 142 -0.20 0.00 18.81
C ASN A 142 -0.92 -0.90 19.84
N ASP A 143 -1.44 -2.03 19.40
CA ASP A 143 -2.06 -3.01 20.30
C ASP A 143 -0.99 -3.68 21.16
N LYS A 144 -1.30 -3.95 22.42
CA LYS A 144 -0.42 -4.64 23.38
C LYS A 144 0.00 -6.04 22.91
N ASP A 145 -0.88 -6.70 22.17
CA ASP A 145 -0.70 -8.06 21.67
C ASP A 145 -0.04 -8.11 20.28
N TYR A 146 0.39 -6.94 19.74
CA TYR A 146 0.99 -6.86 18.39
C TYR A 146 2.26 -7.73 18.26
N PHE A 147 3.20 -7.62 19.20
CA PHE A 147 4.43 -8.42 19.17
C PHE A 147 4.18 -9.91 19.42
N PRO A 148 3.36 -10.32 20.40
CA PRO A 148 2.89 -11.71 20.51
C PRO A 148 2.28 -12.24 19.20
N MET A 149 1.44 -11.44 18.53
CA MET A 149 0.85 -11.81 17.26
C MET A 149 1.91 -12.01 16.14
N ILE A 150 2.92 -11.16 16.05
CA ILE A 150 4.03 -11.35 15.11
C ILE A 150 4.76 -12.66 15.34
N VAL A 151 5.08 -12.98 16.60
CA VAL A 151 5.75 -14.24 16.95
C VAL A 151 4.87 -15.43 16.60
N GLY A 152 3.58 -15.40 16.96
CA GLY A 152 2.62 -16.43 16.61
C GLY A 152 2.49 -16.63 15.10
N ASN A 153 2.39 -15.55 14.34
CA ASN A 153 2.35 -15.60 12.89
C ASN A 153 3.63 -16.16 12.27
N HIS A 154 4.80 -15.83 12.85
CA HIS A 154 6.09 -16.39 12.40
C HIS A 154 6.16 -17.89 12.60
N ILE A 155 5.73 -18.39 13.75
CA ILE A 155 5.66 -19.83 14.05
C ILE A 155 4.69 -20.52 13.12
N LEU A 156 3.51 -19.93 12.90
CA LEU A 156 2.45 -20.52 12.07
C LEU A 156 2.88 -20.65 10.59
N GLY A 157 3.36 -19.57 9.98
CA GLY A 157 3.63 -19.54 8.53
C GLY A 157 4.77 -18.64 8.09
N GLY A 158 5.13 -17.63 8.90
CA GLY A 158 6.16 -16.63 8.55
C GLY A 158 7.60 -17.16 8.60
N GLY A 159 7.84 -18.28 9.27
CA GLY A 159 9.15 -18.94 9.36
C GLY A 159 9.58 -19.70 8.09
N SER A 160 8.83 -19.55 6.98
CA SER A 160 9.11 -20.26 5.73
C SER A 160 9.22 -21.79 5.94
N LEU A 161 10.35 -22.40 5.60
CA LEU A 161 10.57 -23.85 5.61
C LEU A 161 10.47 -24.53 7.00
N VAL A 162 10.51 -23.77 8.08
CA VAL A 162 10.43 -24.25 9.48
C VAL A 162 9.11 -23.89 10.17
N SER A 163 8.14 -23.39 9.41
CA SER A 163 6.82 -23.03 9.96
C SER A 163 5.89 -24.24 10.05
N LEU A 164 4.92 -24.17 10.97
CA LEU A 164 3.93 -25.23 11.15
C LEU A 164 3.14 -25.53 9.86
N LEU A 165 2.73 -24.48 9.13
CA LEU A 165 2.02 -24.65 7.85
C LEU A 165 2.87 -25.36 6.80
N PHE A 166 4.18 -25.08 6.75
CA PHE A 166 5.06 -25.75 5.83
C PHE A 166 5.17 -27.24 6.16
N GLU A 167 5.40 -27.59 7.44
CA GLU A 167 5.49 -28.99 7.89
C GLU A 167 4.19 -29.74 7.65
N GLU A 168 3.05 -29.17 8.00
CA GLU A 168 1.76 -29.89 7.97
C GLU A 168 1.14 -29.99 6.56
N ILE A 169 1.40 -29.02 5.69
CA ILE A 169 0.74 -28.95 4.37
C ILE A 169 1.67 -29.38 3.24
N ARG A 170 2.97 -29.06 3.33
CA ARG A 170 3.90 -29.32 2.24
C ARG A 170 4.75 -30.56 2.43
N ASN A 171 5.15 -30.90 3.66
CA ASN A 171 6.01 -32.04 3.93
C ASN A 171 5.24 -33.34 4.18
N LYS A 172 3.92 -33.27 4.46
CA LYS A 172 3.00 -34.39 4.57
C LYS A 172 2.10 -34.50 3.36
#